data_442930e088a8fadd60dcbb886d1d40e6
#
_entry.id   442930e088a8fadd60dcbb886d1d40e6
#
_cell.length_a   1.000
_cell.length_b   1.000
_cell.length_c   1.000
_cell.angle_alpha   90.00
_cell.angle_beta   90.00
_cell.angle_gamma   90.00
#
_symmetry.space_group_name_H-M   'P 1'
#
loop_
_entity.id
_entity.type
_entity.pdbx_description
1 polymer ?
#
loop_
_entity_poly.entity_id
_entity_poly.type
_entity_poly.pdbx_seq_one_letter_code
_entity_poly.pdbx_strand_id
1 'polypeptide(L)'
;GGAIQAIYGANVTVDGASFDNNGTQSGNGGAVNASSVTPLSVSNASFVQNYTGKGHGGAIYASGTTFIDNASFSRNRTDNGYGGALYASGETVLQNVVFDGNTATYGGAVISSDNLTIGGNSSFIGNKAEAGGALFAEGKLTLDTSEGDILFSGNTATNINEGGADVYLNNKETAVVIEGDANTLSMDGGFAGVGSIDKNGANTLIFDQNADNRLFVGDFTQTAGTTLVYADNFFGGKNTVAEGSVLHFAGNAAVNNLRLQTGGRLDLRRPGPFAANTVTITDLISDGSAVVVLQTDGTDADLLKITGSADGMITIDVRAAGSNPTKKEIEVVNTEEASGNAEFKLAGGKVDIGAHEYGLTHGEDANWYLKTEGELTKTAKSVETMPALHLSIVNAGMNELRKRLGDLRSGNPDAPAGVWVRGYGKRLRVHERTGARLNMLGMEGGIDAAAELFGGRTYLGVMGGYLSANDIRVFQSGAPDAKGHTKTPVAGLYATWLPHNSPWFVDLTARHFWVHA
;
A
#
# COMPACT_ATOMS: atom_id res chain seq x y z
N GLY A 1 6.07 -9.10 50.53
CA GLY A 1 6.94 -8.15 49.83
C GLY A 1 8.30 -8.03 50.43
N GLY A 2 9.33 -7.99 49.59
CA GLY A 2 10.70 -7.80 50.07
C GLY A 2 10.97 -6.38 50.60
N ALA A 3 10.29 -5.39 50.10
CA ALA A 3 10.44 -4.00 50.51
C ALA A 3 9.13 -3.44 51.12
N ILE A 4 8.01 -3.61 50.44
CA ILE A 4 6.68 -3.15 50.89
C ILE A 4 5.73 -4.32 51.03
N GLN A 5 5.04 -4.40 52.17
CA GLN A 5 3.92 -5.31 52.34
C GLN A 5 2.72 -4.55 52.88
N ALA A 6 1.64 -4.55 52.11
CA ALA A 6 0.38 -3.92 52.45
C ALA A 6 -0.73 -4.98 52.47
N ILE A 7 -1.51 -5.00 53.54
CA ILE A 7 -2.61 -5.95 53.77
C ILE A 7 -3.79 -5.22 54.41
N TYR A 8 -4.98 -5.83 54.36
CA TYR A 8 -6.19 -5.36 55.03
C TYR A 8 -6.70 -3.97 54.56
N GLY A 9 -6.87 -3.79 53.24
CA GLY A 9 -7.56 -2.63 52.68
C GLY A 9 -6.78 -1.31 52.74
N ALA A 10 -5.49 -1.36 52.91
CA ALA A 10 -4.63 -0.18 52.87
C ALA A 10 -4.42 0.26 51.39
N ASN A 11 -4.64 1.54 51.09
CA ASN A 11 -4.24 2.11 49.83
C ASN A 11 -2.70 2.23 49.77
N VAL A 12 -2.13 1.82 48.63
CA VAL A 12 -0.67 1.93 48.43
C VAL A 12 -0.42 2.87 47.25
N THR A 13 0.37 3.90 47.49
CA THR A 13 0.89 4.79 46.46
C THR A 13 2.41 4.75 46.47
N VAL A 14 2.97 4.48 45.29
CA VAL A 14 4.42 4.48 45.04
C VAL A 14 4.69 5.51 43.93
N ASP A 15 5.44 6.56 44.26
CA ASP A 15 5.80 7.58 43.30
C ASP A 15 7.30 7.89 43.37
N GLY A 16 7.96 7.96 42.22
CA GLY A 16 9.37 8.32 42.08
C GLY A 16 10.33 7.33 42.75
N ALA A 17 9.93 6.06 42.97
CA ALA A 17 10.72 5.07 43.75
C ALA A 17 11.49 4.10 42.87
N SER A 18 12.63 3.62 43.40
CA SER A 18 13.43 2.56 42.80
C SER A 18 13.49 1.34 43.76
N PHE A 19 13.16 0.17 43.21
CA PHE A 19 13.24 -1.11 43.89
C PHE A 19 14.26 -2.00 43.19
N ASP A 20 15.39 -2.24 43.80
CA ASP A 20 16.46 -3.01 43.19
C ASP A 20 16.81 -4.23 44.08
N ASN A 21 16.81 -5.41 43.45
CA ASN A 21 17.21 -6.68 44.04
C ASN A 21 16.47 -7.04 45.35
N ASN A 22 15.19 -6.63 45.47
CA ASN A 22 14.37 -7.06 46.59
C ASN A 22 13.81 -8.45 46.32
N GLY A 23 13.69 -9.27 47.36
CA GLY A 23 13.21 -10.62 47.12
C GLY A 23 12.63 -11.33 48.34
N THR A 24 11.93 -12.42 48.04
CA THR A 24 11.39 -13.35 49.04
C THR A 24 11.44 -14.77 48.51
N GLN A 25 11.72 -15.73 49.39
CA GLN A 25 11.84 -17.15 49.00
C GLN A 25 10.49 -17.83 48.83
N SER A 26 9.46 -17.44 49.57
CA SER A 26 8.15 -18.10 49.56
C SER A 26 6.94 -17.15 49.61
N GLY A 27 7.19 -15.84 49.63
CA GLY A 27 6.13 -14.83 49.63
C GLY A 27 5.88 -14.27 48.23
N ASN A 28 4.79 -13.55 48.07
CA ASN A 28 4.46 -12.84 46.86
C ASN A 28 5.06 -11.43 46.83
N GLY A 29 5.26 -10.89 45.59
CA GLY A 29 5.78 -9.57 45.37
C GLY A 29 7.20 -9.39 45.86
N GLY A 30 8.23 -9.66 45.05
CA GLY A 30 9.63 -9.53 45.44
C GLY A 30 9.96 -8.14 45.99
N ALA A 31 9.45 -7.09 45.45
CA ALA A 31 9.50 -5.73 45.98
C ALA A 31 8.22 -5.35 46.75
N VAL A 32 7.07 -5.40 46.10
CA VAL A 32 5.77 -4.93 46.62
C VAL A 32 4.78 -6.07 46.68
N ASN A 33 4.23 -6.34 47.86
CA ASN A 33 3.06 -7.20 48.03
C ASN A 33 1.89 -6.34 48.50
N ALA A 34 0.91 -6.18 47.63
CA ALA A 34 -0.33 -5.41 47.83
C ALA A 34 -1.52 -6.35 47.86
N SER A 35 -1.55 -7.27 48.85
CA SER A 35 -2.67 -8.21 49.02
C SER A 35 -3.82 -7.57 49.76
N SER A 36 -5.06 -7.83 49.30
CA SER A 36 -6.30 -7.29 49.90
C SER A 36 -6.31 -5.77 50.02
N VAL A 37 -5.65 -5.07 49.11
CA VAL A 37 -5.61 -3.61 49.04
C VAL A 37 -6.51 -3.09 47.92
N THR A 38 -6.93 -1.86 48.09
CA THR A 38 -7.69 -1.11 47.11
C THR A 38 -7.38 0.38 47.23
N PRO A 39 -6.89 1.04 46.21
CA PRO A 39 -6.14 0.58 45.05
C PRO A 39 -4.63 0.52 45.28
N LEU A 40 -3.87 -0.07 44.34
CA LEU A 40 -2.43 0.13 44.19
C LEU A 40 -2.18 1.13 43.06
N SER A 41 -1.49 2.21 43.38
CA SER A 41 -1.04 3.19 42.37
C SER A 41 0.49 3.26 42.35
N VAL A 42 1.08 3.10 41.18
CA VAL A 42 2.54 3.18 40.97
C VAL A 42 2.80 4.18 39.84
N SER A 43 3.63 5.19 40.12
CA SER A 43 4.04 6.17 39.12
C SER A 43 5.54 6.47 39.19
N ASN A 44 6.12 6.78 38.03
CA ASN A 44 7.52 7.22 37.93
C ASN A 44 8.51 6.27 38.64
N ALA A 45 8.28 4.97 38.57
CA ALA A 45 9.02 3.99 39.41
C ALA A 45 9.82 2.99 38.58
N SER A 46 10.87 2.45 39.16
CA SER A 46 11.68 1.40 38.57
C SER A 46 11.79 0.16 39.45
N PHE A 47 11.64 -1.01 38.84
CA PHE A 47 11.74 -2.31 39.49
C PHE A 47 12.80 -3.17 38.77
N VAL A 48 13.96 -3.36 39.42
CA VAL A 48 15.09 -4.03 38.77
C VAL A 48 15.47 -5.27 39.56
N GLN A 49 15.59 -6.44 38.89
CA GLN A 49 16.08 -7.68 39.45
C GLN A 49 15.36 -8.16 40.74
N ASN A 50 14.12 -7.72 40.97
CA ASN A 50 13.35 -8.22 42.11
C ASN A 50 12.89 -9.67 41.85
N TYR A 51 12.74 -10.49 42.92
CA TYR A 51 12.48 -11.90 42.73
C TYR A 51 11.59 -12.54 43.81
N THR A 52 10.89 -13.60 43.38
CA THR A 52 10.25 -14.56 44.30
C THR A 52 10.73 -15.98 43.99
N GLY A 53 10.98 -16.81 45.01
CA GLY A 53 11.32 -18.21 44.78
C GLY A 53 10.09 -19.06 44.42
N LYS A 54 9.04 -19.03 45.27
CA LYS A 54 7.82 -19.84 45.11
C LYS A 54 6.54 -19.00 45.04
N GLY A 55 6.66 -17.68 45.09
CA GLY A 55 5.52 -16.78 45.07
C GLY A 55 5.26 -16.22 43.66
N HIS A 56 4.30 -15.34 43.56
CA HIS A 56 3.88 -14.69 42.35
C HIS A 56 4.31 -13.21 42.33
N GLY A 57 4.45 -12.62 41.12
CA GLY A 57 4.87 -11.26 40.94
C GLY A 57 6.31 -11.02 41.38
N GLY A 58 7.31 -11.27 40.52
CA GLY A 58 8.72 -11.11 40.86
C GLY A 58 9.05 -9.72 41.38
N ALA A 59 8.40 -8.68 40.91
CA ALA A 59 8.45 -7.33 41.48
C ALA A 59 7.19 -7.01 42.29
N ILE A 60 6.00 -7.08 41.67
CA ILE A 60 4.73 -6.67 42.27
C ILE A 60 3.72 -7.83 42.28
N TYR A 61 3.10 -8.05 43.42
CA TYR A 61 1.86 -8.81 43.56
C TYR A 61 0.75 -7.86 43.98
N ALA A 62 -0.33 -7.80 43.19
CA ALA A 62 -1.47 -6.94 43.45
C ALA A 62 -2.77 -7.75 43.36
N SER A 63 -3.64 -7.65 44.39
CA SER A 63 -4.92 -8.36 44.41
C SER A 63 -6.14 -7.43 44.30
N GLY A 64 -5.94 -6.12 44.34
CA GLY A 64 -6.96 -5.10 44.12
C GLY A 64 -6.77 -4.37 42.80
N THR A 65 -7.61 -3.34 42.58
CA THR A 65 -7.45 -2.45 41.43
C THR A 65 -6.06 -1.84 41.40
N THR A 66 -5.42 -1.94 40.25
CA THR A 66 -4.02 -1.56 40.07
C THR A 66 -3.88 -0.55 38.94
N PHE A 67 -3.20 0.55 39.20
CA PHE A 67 -2.84 1.55 38.20
C PHE A 67 -1.32 1.75 38.21
N ILE A 68 -0.68 1.58 37.04
CA ILE A 68 0.76 1.76 36.88
C ILE A 68 1.00 2.69 35.69
N ASP A 69 1.66 3.80 35.91
CA ASP A 69 1.99 4.78 34.87
C ASP A 69 3.48 5.18 34.94
N ASN A 70 4.10 5.33 33.77
CA ASN A 70 5.49 5.75 33.65
C ASN A 70 6.45 4.92 34.53
N ALA A 71 6.39 3.59 34.41
CA ALA A 71 7.19 2.67 35.22
C ALA A 71 7.96 1.65 34.37
N SER A 72 9.10 1.21 34.89
CA SER A 72 9.96 0.21 34.24
C SER A 72 10.17 -1.01 35.12
N PHE A 73 10.11 -2.18 34.48
CA PHE A 73 10.30 -3.49 35.14
C PHE A 73 11.38 -4.27 34.38
N SER A 74 12.58 -4.35 34.93
CA SER A 74 13.71 -4.99 34.25
C SER A 74 14.23 -6.20 35.02
N ARG A 75 14.31 -7.36 34.34
CA ARG A 75 14.92 -8.61 34.85
C ARG A 75 14.32 -9.08 36.16
N ASN A 76 13.06 -8.77 36.44
CA ASN A 76 12.38 -9.34 37.59
C ASN A 76 11.98 -10.79 37.28
N ARG A 77 11.94 -11.65 38.31
CA ARG A 77 11.68 -13.06 38.08
C ARG A 77 10.91 -13.73 39.22
N THR A 78 10.22 -14.78 38.83
CA THR A 78 9.78 -15.80 39.78
C THR A 78 10.29 -17.18 39.33
N ASP A 79 10.86 -17.97 40.26
CA ASP A 79 11.48 -19.25 39.89
C ASP A 79 10.41 -20.33 39.64
N ASN A 80 9.34 -20.37 40.43
CA ASN A 80 8.23 -21.34 40.31
C ASN A 80 6.86 -20.66 40.46
N GLY A 81 6.71 -19.48 39.94
CA GLY A 81 5.48 -18.70 40.06
C GLY A 81 5.06 -18.04 38.75
N TYR A 82 4.15 -17.12 38.85
CA TYR A 82 3.50 -16.45 37.76
C TYR A 82 3.75 -14.94 37.79
N GLY A 83 3.80 -14.30 36.59
CA GLY A 83 4.06 -12.88 36.47
C GLY A 83 5.50 -12.51 36.91
N GLY A 84 6.45 -12.59 35.98
CA GLY A 84 7.88 -12.34 36.27
C GLY A 84 8.12 -10.96 36.86
N ALA A 85 7.38 -9.97 36.44
CA ALA A 85 7.36 -8.65 37.06
C ALA A 85 6.07 -8.42 37.85
N LEU A 86 4.89 -8.58 37.23
CA LEU A 86 3.59 -8.25 37.81
C LEU A 86 2.65 -9.47 37.82
N TYR A 87 2.11 -9.77 38.98
CA TYR A 87 0.93 -10.59 39.14
C TYR A 87 -0.22 -9.72 39.60
N ALA A 88 -1.28 -9.65 38.79
CA ALA A 88 -2.47 -8.86 39.06
C ALA A 88 -3.72 -9.75 39.06
N SER A 89 -4.51 -9.73 40.14
CA SER A 89 -5.78 -10.46 40.20
C SER A 89 -7.02 -9.59 40.30
N GLY A 90 -6.85 -8.26 40.25
CA GLY A 90 -7.92 -7.28 40.09
C GLY A 90 -7.75 -6.46 38.80
N GLU A 91 -8.75 -5.64 38.51
CA GLU A 91 -8.70 -4.73 37.36
C GLU A 91 -7.40 -3.92 37.33
N THR A 92 -6.72 -3.95 36.21
CA THR A 92 -5.37 -3.38 36.08
C THR A 92 -5.25 -2.50 34.85
N VAL A 93 -4.66 -1.32 35.04
CA VAL A 93 -4.35 -0.38 33.97
C VAL A 93 -2.84 -0.11 33.97
N LEU A 94 -2.21 -0.32 32.84
CA LEU A 94 -0.80 -0.08 32.58
C LEU A 94 -0.67 1.01 31.49
N GLN A 95 -0.01 2.12 31.83
CA GLN A 95 0.23 3.23 30.93
C GLN A 95 1.71 3.56 30.86
N ASN A 96 2.26 3.77 29.67
CA ASN A 96 3.66 4.19 29.49
C ASN A 96 4.67 3.27 30.24
N VAL A 97 4.49 1.96 30.13
CA VAL A 97 5.28 0.98 30.89
C VAL A 97 6.30 0.25 30.04
N VAL A 98 7.42 -0.10 30.64
CA VAL A 98 8.47 -0.91 30.01
C VAL A 98 8.69 -2.17 30.82
N PHE A 99 8.49 -3.34 30.19
CA PHE A 99 8.81 -4.66 30.75
C PHE A 99 9.93 -5.29 29.92
N ASP A 100 11.14 -5.36 30.51
CA ASP A 100 12.34 -5.83 29.82
C ASP A 100 12.96 -7.04 30.51
N GLY A 101 13.03 -8.18 29.80
CA GLY A 101 13.78 -9.36 30.25
C GLY A 101 13.24 -10.03 31.51
N ASN A 102 11.94 -9.91 31.82
CA ASN A 102 11.35 -10.55 32.99
C ASN A 102 11.06 -12.03 32.72
N THR A 103 11.05 -12.87 33.78
CA THR A 103 10.95 -14.33 33.63
C THR A 103 10.02 -14.96 34.68
N ALA A 104 9.15 -15.87 34.21
CA ALA A 104 8.21 -16.63 35.05
C ALA A 104 7.91 -18.01 34.46
N THR A 105 7.08 -18.82 35.15
CA THR A 105 6.47 -20.01 34.54
C THR A 105 5.41 -19.59 33.55
N TYR A 106 4.49 -18.69 33.95
CA TYR A 106 3.45 -18.11 33.05
C TYR A 106 3.48 -16.58 33.16
N GLY A 107 3.28 -15.90 32.00
CA GLY A 107 3.34 -14.45 31.92
C GLY A 107 4.72 -13.91 32.31
N GLY A 108 5.70 -14.01 31.41
CA GLY A 108 7.08 -13.61 31.67
C GLY A 108 7.22 -12.21 32.22
N ALA A 109 6.44 -11.28 31.73
CA ALA A 109 6.28 -9.95 32.32
C ALA A 109 5.07 -9.90 33.25
N VAL A 110 3.87 -10.16 32.73
CA VAL A 110 2.60 -9.94 33.43
C VAL A 110 1.68 -11.13 33.31
N ILE A 111 1.05 -11.50 34.41
CA ILE A 111 -0.19 -12.30 34.41
C ILE A 111 -1.31 -11.45 34.95
N SER A 112 -2.47 -11.50 34.32
CA SER A 112 -3.70 -10.87 34.79
C SER A 112 -4.83 -11.87 34.84
N SER A 113 -5.43 -12.02 36.03
CA SER A 113 -6.61 -12.89 36.21
C SER A 113 -7.94 -12.15 36.05
N ASP A 114 -7.91 -10.83 35.95
CA ASP A 114 -9.07 -9.96 35.69
C ASP A 114 -8.77 -9.05 34.49
N ASN A 115 -9.56 -8.04 34.27
CA ASN A 115 -9.41 -7.11 33.14
C ASN A 115 -8.08 -6.38 33.19
N LEU A 116 -7.36 -6.40 32.07
CA LEU A 116 -6.10 -5.70 31.88
C LEU A 116 -6.21 -4.72 30.71
N THR A 117 -5.95 -3.46 30.98
CA THR A 117 -5.81 -2.43 29.94
C THR A 117 -4.36 -1.99 29.84
N ILE A 118 -3.80 -1.99 28.64
CA ILE A 118 -2.46 -1.51 28.32
C ILE A 118 -2.58 -0.36 27.33
N GLY A 119 -1.98 0.78 27.64
CA GLY A 119 -1.99 1.95 26.79
C GLY A 119 -0.72 2.78 26.84
N GLY A 120 -0.75 3.96 26.21
CA GLY A 120 0.40 4.84 26.09
C GLY A 120 1.57 4.20 25.32
N ASN A 121 2.76 4.80 25.47
CA ASN A 121 3.98 4.23 24.87
C ASN A 121 4.49 3.05 25.71
N SER A 122 3.86 1.89 25.57
CA SER A 122 4.17 0.69 26.37
C SER A 122 4.96 -0.34 25.57
N SER A 123 5.93 -1.01 26.24
CA SER A 123 6.75 -2.02 25.56
C SER A 123 7.03 -3.25 26.44
N PHE A 124 7.01 -4.41 25.78
CA PHE A 124 7.29 -5.72 26.36
C PHE A 124 8.41 -6.37 25.57
N ILE A 125 9.64 -6.37 26.11
CA ILE A 125 10.83 -6.72 25.36
C ILE A 125 11.56 -7.88 26.04
N GLY A 126 11.87 -8.95 25.29
CA GLY A 126 12.73 -10.03 25.75
C GLY A 126 12.22 -10.81 26.96
N ASN A 127 10.92 -10.74 27.29
CA ASN A 127 10.35 -11.47 28.42
C ASN A 127 10.21 -12.96 28.10
N LYS A 128 10.26 -13.83 29.13
CA LYS A 128 10.31 -15.26 28.92
C LYS A 128 9.42 -16.03 29.90
N ALA A 129 8.64 -17.00 29.36
CA ALA A 129 7.83 -17.90 30.13
C ALA A 129 7.68 -19.28 29.45
N GLU A 130 6.99 -20.24 30.08
CA GLU A 130 6.52 -21.45 29.41
C GLU A 130 5.37 -21.10 28.42
N ALA A 131 4.39 -20.26 28.86
CA ALA A 131 3.35 -19.71 28.02
C ALA A 131 3.13 -18.23 28.35
N GLY A 132 2.79 -17.43 27.31
CA GLY A 132 2.70 -15.99 27.43
C GLY A 132 4.05 -15.39 27.78
N GLY A 133 5.00 -15.42 26.84
CA GLY A 133 6.36 -14.92 27.06
C GLY A 133 6.36 -13.50 27.64
N ALA A 134 5.47 -12.64 27.17
CA ALA A 134 5.19 -11.35 27.78
C ALA A 134 3.96 -11.40 28.69
N LEU A 135 2.79 -11.72 28.14
CA LEU A 135 1.49 -11.65 28.85
C LEU A 135 0.80 -13.01 28.91
N PHE A 136 0.22 -13.30 30.07
CA PHE A 136 -0.75 -14.39 30.23
C PHE A 136 -2.05 -13.79 30.76
N ALA A 137 -3.12 -13.87 29.97
CA ALA A 137 -4.41 -13.24 30.28
C ALA A 137 -5.52 -14.28 30.54
N GLU A 138 -6.22 -14.13 31.65
CA GLU A 138 -7.40 -14.92 32.01
C GLU A 138 -8.70 -14.12 31.86
N GLY A 139 -8.63 -12.78 32.05
CA GLY A 139 -9.72 -11.83 31.85
C GLY A 139 -9.61 -11.08 30.52
N LYS A 140 -10.46 -10.07 30.34
CA LYS A 140 -10.41 -9.21 29.14
C LYS A 140 -9.09 -8.46 29.06
N LEU A 141 -8.45 -8.49 27.89
CA LEU A 141 -7.26 -7.70 27.58
C LEU A 141 -7.63 -6.58 26.61
N THR A 142 -7.41 -5.33 26.99
CA THR A 142 -7.53 -4.16 26.10
C THR A 142 -6.15 -3.63 25.77
N LEU A 143 -5.83 -3.54 24.47
CA LEU A 143 -4.61 -2.93 23.94
C LEU A 143 -5.03 -1.62 23.27
N ASP A 144 -4.84 -0.51 23.99
CA ASP A 144 -5.32 0.81 23.58
C ASP A 144 -4.14 1.67 23.09
N THR A 145 -4.07 1.88 21.80
CA THR A 145 -3.04 2.70 21.15
C THR A 145 -3.46 4.18 20.96
N SER A 146 -4.51 4.64 21.61
CA SER A 146 -4.97 6.04 21.46
C SER A 146 -3.92 7.07 21.85
N GLU A 147 -3.09 6.80 22.85
CA GLU A 147 -2.10 7.74 23.38
C GLU A 147 -0.65 7.37 23.05
N GLY A 148 -0.39 6.27 22.35
CA GLY A 148 0.97 5.86 21.99
C GLY A 148 1.05 4.49 21.35
N ASP A 149 2.26 4.13 20.93
CA ASP A 149 2.54 2.82 20.34
C ASP A 149 2.69 1.74 21.43
N ILE A 150 2.21 0.53 21.13
CA ILE A 150 2.44 -0.65 21.97
C ILE A 150 3.34 -1.62 21.20
N LEU A 151 4.44 -2.02 21.83
CA LEU A 151 5.44 -2.89 21.24
C LEU A 151 5.62 -4.18 22.03
N PHE A 152 5.51 -5.32 21.35
CA PHE A 152 5.99 -6.62 21.82
C PHE A 152 7.15 -7.06 20.95
N SER A 153 8.33 -7.33 21.55
CA SER A 153 9.51 -7.71 20.78
C SER A 153 10.43 -8.66 21.52
N GLY A 154 10.88 -9.72 20.84
CA GLY A 154 11.84 -10.69 21.36
C GLY A 154 11.36 -11.51 22.56
N ASN A 155 10.06 -11.51 22.84
CA ASN A 155 9.49 -12.32 23.89
C ASN A 155 9.50 -13.79 23.49
N THR A 156 9.60 -14.71 24.47
CA THR A 156 9.70 -16.14 24.16
C THR A 156 8.83 -17.00 25.06
N ALA A 157 8.06 -17.89 24.44
CA ALA A 157 7.39 -19.01 25.11
C ALA A 157 8.17 -20.30 24.87
N THR A 158 8.44 -21.07 25.93
CA THR A 158 9.28 -22.28 25.84
C THR A 158 8.47 -23.57 25.71
N ASN A 159 7.15 -23.55 26.02
CA ASN A 159 6.28 -24.69 25.81
C ASN A 159 5.76 -24.66 24.36
N ILE A 160 6.26 -25.57 23.55
CA ILE A 160 5.89 -25.68 22.12
C ILE A 160 4.40 -25.96 21.88
N ASN A 161 3.69 -26.51 22.86
CA ASN A 161 2.27 -26.84 22.73
C ASN A 161 1.33 -25.71 23.20
N GLU A 162 1.83 -24.78 23.99
CA GLU A 162 1.07 -23.64 24.48
C GLU A 162 1.41 -22.37 23.71
N GLY A 163 2.69 -22.07 23.46
CA GLY A 163 3.11 -20.96 22.62
C GLY A 163 2.81 -19.57 23.20
N GLY A 164 2.45 -18.63 22.32
CA GLY A 164 2.15 -17.26 22.70
C GLY A 164 3.38 -16.51 23.18
N ALA A 165 4.35 -16.34 22.31
CA ALA A 165 5.57 -15.64 22.70
C ALA A 165 5.25 -14.24 23.24
N ASP A 166 4.28 -13.54 22.66
CA ASP A 166 3.83 -12.27 23.21
C ASP A 166 2.68 -12.46 24.19
N VAL A 167 1.56 -13.03 23.73
CA VAL A 167 0.33 -13.12 24.51
C VAL A 167 -0.26 -14.52 24.48
N TYR A 168 -0.58 -15.07 25.64
CA TYR A 168 -1.34 -16.31 25.81
C TYR A 168 -2.69 -16.03 26.45
N LEU A 169 -3.77 -16.53 25.84
CA LEU A 169 -5.15 -16.43 26.33
C LEU A 169 -5.58 -17.76 26.93
N ASN A 170 -5.89 -17.76 28.23
CA ASN A 170 -6.06 -19.00 28.99
C ASN A 170 -7.44 -19.63 28.90
N ASN A 171 -8.47 -18.89 28.48
CA ASN A 171 -9.81 -19.44 28.41
C ASN A 171 -10.63 -18.80 27.27
N LYS A 172 -11.63 -19.54 26.80
CA LYS A 172 -12.48 -19.13 25.66
C LYS A 172 -13.31 -17.85 25.90
N GLU A 173 -13.50 -17.46 27.14
CA GLU A 173 -14.21 -16.22 27.49
C GLU A 173 -13.25 -15.01 27.48
N THR A 174 -11.93 -15.24 27.34
CA THR A 174 -10.96 -14.18 27.24
C THR A 174 -11.10 -13.46 25.90
N ALA A 175 -11.39 -12.17 25.96
CA ALA A 175 -11.50 -11.29 24.80
C ALA A 175 -10.34 -10.31 24.77
N VAL A 176 -9.66 -10.22 23.64
CA VAL A 176 -8.71 -9.14 23.35
C VAL A 176 -9.43 -8.07 22.56
N VAL A 177 -9.38 -6.84 23.03
CA VAL A 177 -9.89 -5.67 22.31
C VAL A 177 -8.70 -4.80 21.92
N ILE A 178 -8.55 -4.54 20.63
CA ILE A 178 -7.50 -3.66 20.10
C ILE A 178 -8.18 -2.39 19.59
N GLU A 179 -7.86 -1.27 20.22
CA GLU A 179 -8.47 0.01 19.94
C GLU A 179 -7.44 1.14 19.84
N GLY A 180 -7.88 2.33 19.41
CA GLY A 180 -7.03 3.49 19.15
C GLY A 180 -7.12 3.96 17.70
N ASP A 181 -6.71 5.20 17.43
CA ASP A 181 -7.00 5.84 16.14
C ASP A 181 -5.81 5.93 15.19
N ALA A 182 -4.60 6.19 15.66
CA ALA A 182 -3.49 6.56 14.77
C ALA A 182 -2.17 5.81 15.02
N ASN A 183 -1.95 5.30 16.22
CA ASN A 183 -0.69 4.66 16.60
C ASN A 183 -0.66 3.18 16.22
N THR A 184 0.42 2.49 16.58
CA THR A 184 0.70 1.13 16.13
C THR A 184 0.76 0.16 17.30
N LEU A 185 0.16 -1.01 17.12
CA LEU A 185 0.44 -2.20 17.93
C LEU A 185 1.33 -3.14 17.10
N SER A 186 2.57 -3.36 17.55
CA SER A 186 3.52 -4.25 16.87
C SER A 186 3.81 -5.48 17.69
N MET A 187 3.79 -6.66 17.05
CA MET A 187 3.99 -7.96 17.69
C MET A 187 4.90 -8.84 16.83
N ASP A 188 5.99 -9.35 17.42
CA ASP A 188 6.89 -10.31 16.75
C ASP A 188 6.74 -11.76 17.24
N GLY A 189 6.01 -12.00 18.33
CA GLY A 189 5.76 -13.32 18.88
C GLY A 189 4.33 -13.85 18.69
N GLY A 190 3.36 -12.96 18.50
CA GLY A 190 1.97 -13.30 18.23
C GLY A 190 1.15 -13.77 19.43
N PHE A 191 -0.05 -14.30 19.12
CA PHE A 191 -1.03 -14.81 20.08
C PHE A 191 -1.10 -16.33 20.08
N ALA A 192 -1.37 -16.91 21.26
CA ALA A 192 -1.76 -18.32 21.39
C ALA A 192 -2.82 -18.50 22.46
N GLY A 193 -3.30 -19.76 22.62
CA GLY A 193 -4.37 -20.11 23.56
C GLY A 193 -5.75 -20.00 22.95
N VAL A 194 -6.76 -19.73 23.77
CA VAL A 194 -8.17 -19.77 23.36
C VAL A 194 -8.86 -18.48 23.75
N GLY A 195 -9.61 -17.86 22.79
CA GLY A 195 -10.33 -16.61 23.07
C GLY A 195 -10.91 -15.96 21.82
N SER A 196 -11.11 -14.65 21.85
CA SER A 196 -11.44 -13.84 20.67
C SER A 196 -10.55 -12.61 20.59
N ILE A 197 -10.38 -12.09 19.38
CA ILE A 197 -9.65 -10.85 19.14
C ILE A 197 -10.54 -9.92 18.31
N ASP A 198 -10.87 -8.78 18.88
CA ASP A 198 -11.70 -7.74 18.27
C ASP A 198 -10.85 -6.48 18.01
N LYS A 199 -10.45 -6.28 16.77
CA LYS A 199 -9.70 -5.11 16.30
C LYS A 199 -10.69 -4.01 15.89
N ASN A 200 -10.99 -3.09 16.80
CA ASN A 200 -12.01 -2.05 16.64
C ASN A 200 -11.44 -0.66 16.31
N GLY A 201 -10.17 -0.44 16.60
CA GLY A 201 -9.50 0.84 16.38
C GLY A 201 -9.12 1.08 14.92
N ALA A 202 -9.03 2.36 14.53
CA ALA A 202 -8.52 2.76 13.21
C ALA A 202 -6.97 2.66 13.11
N ASN A 203 -6.29 2.31 14.20
CA ASN A 203 -4.85 2.06 14.32
C ASN A 203 -4.35 0.94 13.40
N THR A 204 -3.03 0.76 13.36
CA THR A 204 -2.39 -0.36 12.66
C THR A 204 -1.94 -1.45 13.63
N LEU A 205 -2.41 -2.68 13.42
CA LEU A 205 -1.86 -3.88 14.04
C LEU A 205 -0.83 -4.49 13.10
N ILE A 206 0.38 -4.75 13.59
CA ILE A 206 1.46 -5.38 12.81
C ILE A 206 1.83 -6.72 13.43
N PHE A 207 1.76 -7.78 12.62
CA PHE A 207 2.42 -9.04 12.91
C PHE A 207 3.70 -9.12 12.08
N ASP A 208 4.86 -9.11 12.76
CA ASP A 208 6.15 -9.19 12.10
C ASP A 208 6.41 -10.62 11.56
N GLN A 209 7.47 -10.80 10.79
CA GLN A 209 7.79 -12.06 10.11
C GLN A 209 7.96 -13.27 11.04
N ASN A 210 8.27 -13.03 12.31
CA ASN A 210 8.43 -14.09 13.32
C ASN A 210 7.16 -14.38 14.12
N ALA A 211 6.09 -13.59 13.95
CA ALA A 211 4.86 -13.78 14.70
C ALA A 211 4.22 -15.14 14.37
N ASP A 212 3.94 -15.92 15.41
CA ASP A 212 3.33 -17.24 15.29
C ASP A 212 1.96 -17.27 15.96
N ASN A 213 0.91 -17.26 15.13
CA ASN A 213 -0.49 -17.31 15.58
C ASN A 213 -1.13 -18.69 15.39
N ARG A 214 -0.38 -19.73 15.02
CA ARG A 214 -0.91 -21.06 14.70
C ARG A 214 -1.54 -21.77 15.91
N LEU A 215 -1.10 -21.44 17.10
CA LEU A 215 -1.63 -22.00 18.35
C LEU A 215 -2.76 -21.16 18.96
N PHE A 216 -3.20 -20.11 18.29
CA PHE A 216 -4.40 -19.38 18.70
C PHE A 216 -5.65 -20.08 18.16
N VAL A 217 -6.56 -20.43 19.07
CA VAL A 217 -7.85 -21.05 18.75
C VAL A 217 -8.97 -20.08 19.14
N GLY A 218 -9.49 -19.39 18.12
CA GLY A 218 -10.54 -18.40 18.32
C GLY A 218 -10.78 -17.56 17.07
N ASP A 219 -11.75 -16.67 17.19
CA ASP A 219 -12.16 -15.82 16.08
C ASP A 219 -11.42 -14.48 16.13
N PHE A 220 -11.10 -13.96 14.96
CA PHE A 220 -10.57 -12.60 14.76
C PHE A 220 -11.60 -11.77 14.01
N THR A 221 -11.97 -10.63 14.56
CA THR A 221 -12.89 -9.68 13.92
C THR A 221 -12.24 -8.31 13.82
N GLN A 222 -12.12 -7.79 12.62
CA GLN A 222 -11.62 -6.45 12.37
C GLN A 222 -12.74 -5.56 11.85
N THR A 223 -13.07 -4.51 12.61
CA THR A 223 -14.13 -3.55 12.26
C THR A 223 -13.59 -2.20 11.80
N ALA A 224 -12.31 -1.91 12.04
CA ALA A 224 -11.66 -0.68 11.59
C ALA A 224 -10.14 -0.85 11.40
N GLY A 225 -9.52 0.11 10.71
CA GLY A 225 -8.09 0.25 10.55
C GLY A 225 -7.43 -0.83 9.69
N THR A 226 -6.15 -1.05 9.94
CA THR A 226 -5.32 -1.98 9.15
C THR A 226 -4.70 -3.04 10.02
N THR A 227 -4.74 -4.30 9.57
CA THR A 227 -3.87 -5.36 10.08
C THR A 227 -2.85 -5.69 9.00
N LEU A 228 -1.56 -5.50 9.29
CA LEU A 228 -0.44 -5.76 8.40
C LEU A 228 0.29 -7.02 8.86
N VAL A 229 0.39 -8.02 7.99
CA VAL A 229 0.92 -9.35 8.31
C VAL A 229 2.15 -9.62 7.46
N TYR A 230 3.32 -9.70 8.09
CA TYR A 230 4.56 -10.17 7.47
C TYR A 230 4.80 -11.66 7.73
N ALA A 231 4.13 -12.24 8.71
CA ALA A 231 4.20 -13.65 9.04
C ALA A 231 3.61 -14.53 7.93
N ASP A 232 4.07 -15.78 7.86
CA ASP A 232 3.59 -16.78 6.89
C ASP A 232 2.27 -17.46 7.32
N ASN A 233 1.74 -17.09 8.47
CA ASN A 233 0.51 -17.63 9.05
C ASN A 233 -0.38 -16.53 9.63
N PHE A 234 -1.66 -16.84 9.74
CA PHE A 234 -2.65 -16.02 10.40
C PHE A 234 -3.52 -16.89 11.33
N PHE A 235 -4.55 -16.32 11.93
CA PHE A 235 -5.37 -17.04 12.90
C PHE A 235 -6.14 -18.21 12.25
N GLY A 236 -6.17 -19.34 12.96
CA GLY A 236 -6.80 -20.57 12.47
C GLY A 236 -8.33 -20.60 12.54
N GLY A 237 -8.95 -19.72 13.34
CA GLY A 237 -10.40 -19.61 13.50
C GLY A 237 -11.09 -18.86 12.37
N LYS A 238 -12.24 -18.26 12.66
CA LYS A 238 -12.94 -17.39 11.70
C LYS A 238 -12.32 -16.01 11.71
N ASN A 239 -11.91 -15.54 10.55
CA ASN A 239 -11.35 -14.21 10.36
C ASN A 239 -12.37 -13.35 9.62
N THR A 240 -12.84 -12.27 10.22
CA THR A 240 -13.81 -11.35 9.62
C THR A 240 -13.21 -9.97 9.44
N VAL A 241 -13.30 -9.43 8.23
CA VAL A 241 -12.85 -8.08 7.88
C VAL A 241 -14.06 -7.27 7.42
N ALA A 242 -14.42 -6.26 8.19
CA ALA A 242 -15.60 -5.43 7.96
C ALA A 242 -15.34 -4.29 6.97
N GLU A 243 -16.38 -3.55 6.64
CA GLU A 243 -16.35 -2.38 5.78
C GLU A 243 -15.31 -1.35 6.25
N GLY A 244 -14.54 -0.83 5.30
CA GLY A 244 -13.50 0.18 5.58
C GLY A 244 -12.23 -0.35 6.23
N SER A 245 -12.19 -1.65 6.58
CA SER A 245 -11.03 -2.30 7.18
C SER A 245 -10.13 -2.95 6.13
N VAL A 246 -8.83 -3.03 6.43
CA VAL A 246 -7.82 -3.63 5.54
C VAL A 246 -7.07 -4.73 6.26
N LEU A 247 -7.15 -5.96 5.75
CA LEU A 247 -6.23 -7.04 6.07
C LEU A 247 -5.17 -7.08 4.96
N HIS A 248 -3.92 -6.84 5.32
CA HIS A 248 -2.81 -6.70 4.37
C HIS A 248 -1.73 -7.74 4.65
N PHE A 249 -1.54 -8.66 3.70
CA PHE A 249 -0.45 -9.63 3.74
C PHE A 249 0.75 -9.12 2.94
N ALA A 250 1.78 -8.73 3.65
CA ALA A 250 3.03 -8.20 3.08
C ALA A 250 4.01 -9.30 2.63
N GLY A 251 3.64 -10.56 2.78
CA GLY A 251 4.40 -11.76 2.39
C GLY A 251 3.48 -12.92 2.05
N ASN A 252 4.05 -14.03 1.60
CA ASN A 252 3.29 -15.26 1.41
C ASN A 252 2.68 -15.69 2.74
N ALA A 253 1.40 -16.04 2.73
CA ALA A 253 0.71 -16.43 3.94
C ALA A 253 -0.36 -17.49 3.68
N ALA A 254 -0.73 -18.20 4.75
CA ALA A 254 -1.85 -19.13 4.75
C ALA A 254 -2.92 -18.70 5.78
N VAL A 255 -4.18 -18.73 5.35
CA VAL A 255 -5.36 -18.38 6.15
C VAL A 255 -6.41 -19.48 6.00
N ASN A 256 -6.96 -19.96 7.11
CA ASN A 256 -7.97 -21.03 7.02
C ASN A 256 -9.32 -20.51 6.55
N ASN A 257 -9.95 -19.63 7.33
CA ASN A 257 -11.28 -19.11 7.03
C ASN A 257 -11.23 -17.58 6.99
N LEU A 258 -11.62 -16.98 5.89
CA LEU A 258 -11.69 -15.53 5.75
C LEU A 258 -13.07 -15.10 5.24
N ARG A 259 -13.71 -14.23 6.01
CA ARG A 259 -14.94 -13.55 5.62
C ARG A 259 -14.68 -12.08 5.39
N LEU A 260 -14.89 -11.63 4.17
CA LEU A 260 -14.85 -10.22 3.80
C LEU A 260 -16.28 -9.69 3.74
N GLN A 261 -16.64 -8.82 4.66
CA GLN A 261 -17.92 -8.12 4.60
C GLN A 261 -17.92 -7.10 3.45
N THR A 262 -19.09 -6.62 3.07
CA THR A 262 -19.22 -5.58 2.03
C THR A 262 -18.28 -4.41 2.31
N GLY A 263 -17.39 -4.09 1.36
CA GLY A 263 -16.39 -3.02 1.52
C GLY A 263 -15.15 -3.40 2.33
N GLY A 264 -15.10 -4.62 2.89
CA GLY A 264 -13.89 -5.17 3.49
C GLY A 264 -12.81 -5.40 2.43
N ARG A 265 -11.55 -5.18 2.80
CA ARG A 265 -10.42 -5.18 1.86
C ARG A 265 -9.33 -6.17 2.27
N LEU A 266 -8.94 -7.01 1.33
CA LEU A 266 -7.75 -7.86 1.40
C LEU A 266 -6.69 -7.29 0.48
N ASP A 267 -5.51 -6.96 1.00
CA ASP A 267 -4.38 -6.43 0.22
C ASP A 267 -3.24 -7.46 0.20
N LEU A 268 -2.78 -7.86 -0.99
CA LEU A 268 -1.73 -8.86 -1.14
C LEU A 268 -0.37 -8.24 -1.51
N ARG A 269 -0.30 -6.94 -1.67
CA ARG A 269 0.89 -6.27 -2.17
C ARG A 269 2.02 -6.26 -1.14
N ARG A 270 3.22 -6.61 -1.55
CA ARG A 270 4.41 -6.40 -0.71
C ARG A 270 4.78 -4.92 -0.66
N PRO A 271 5.18 -4.39 0.50
CA PRO A 271 5.81 -3.07 0.57
C PRO A 271 7.13 -3.04 -0.20
N GLY A 272 7.40 -1.93 -0.92
CA GLY A 272 8.65 -1.74 -1.65
C GLY A 272 8.58 -2.15 -3.13
N PRO A 273 9.71 -2.56 -3.75
CA PRO A 273 9.74 -3.04 -5.13
C PRO A 273 8.85 -4.27 -5.32
N PHE A 274 8.24 -4.37 -6.50
CA PHE A 274 7.37 -5.51 -6.80
C PHE A 274 8.12 -6.85 -6.65
N ALA A 275 7.50 -7.73 -5.89
CA ALA A 275 7.83 -9.14 -5.81
C ALA A 275 6.52 -9.89 -5.57
N ALA A 276 6.20 -10.81 -6.46
CA ALA A 276 4.94 -11.56 -6.42
C ALA A 276 4.72 -12.23 -5.06
N ASN A 277 3.50 -12.12 -4.56
CA ASN A 277 3.06 -12.65 -3.28
C ASN A 277 1.95 -13.68 -3.50
N THR A 278 1.97 -14.77 -2.75
CA THR A 278 0.90 -15.77 -2.78
C THR A 278 0.23 -15.84 -1.42
N VAL A 279 -1.06 -15.54 -1.37
CA VAL A 279 -1.88 -15.75 -0.17
C VAL A 279 -2.83 -16.92 -0.43
N THR A 280 -2.66 -17.98 0.35
CA THR A 280 -3.49 -19.17 0.28
C THR A 280 -4.59 -19.11 1.34
N ILE A 281 -5.85 -19.19 0.89
CA ILE A 281 -7.02 -19.19 1.78
C ILE A 281 -7.75 -20.52 1.59
N THR A 282 -8.07 -21.20 2.67
CA THR A 282 -8.87 -22.44 2.56
C THR A 282 -10.29 -22.07 2.18
N ASP A 283 -11.00 -21.31 3.01
CA ASP A 283 -12.38 -20.91 2.75
C ASP A 283 -12.50 -19.38 2.72
N LEU A 284 -13.00 -18.85 1.61
CA LEU A 284 -13.23 -17.42 1.40
C LEU A 284 -14.71 -17.12 1.18
N ILE A 285 -15.28 -16.25 2.01
CA ILE A 285 -16.67 -15.80 1.89
C ILE A 285 -16.68 -14.28 1.71
N SER A 286 -17.41 -13.81 0.71
CA SER A 286 -17.70 -12.39 0.52
C SER A 286 -19.20 -12.13 0.69
N ASP A 287 -19.57 -11.23 1.61
CA ASP A 287 -20.96 -10.85 1.87
C ASP A 287 -21.53 -9.83 0.88
N GLY A 288 -20.77 -9.51 -0.15
CA GLY A 288 -21.18 -8.52 -1.15
C GLY A 288 -20.00 -8.07 -2.00
N SER A 289 -19.74 -6.76 -2.10
CA SER A 289 -18.62 -6.22 -2.88
C SER A 289 -17.36 -6.07 -2.02
N ALA A 290 -16.75 -7.18 -1.64
CA ALA A 290 -15.40 -7.16 -1.06
C ALA A 290 -14.34 -6.84 -2.12
N VAL A 291 -13.20 -6.29 -1.67
CA VAL A 291 -12.12 -5.88 -2.58
C VAL A 291 -10.84 -6.65 -2.26
N VAL A 292 -10.28 -7.31 -3.26
CA VAL A 292 -8.93 -7.90 -3.19
C VAL A 292 -8.00 -7.08 -4.05
N VAL A 293 -6.90 -6.61 -3.46
CA VAL A 293 -5.90 -5.77 -4.13
C VAL A 293 -4.68 -6.60 -4.47
N LEU A 294 -4.31 -6.59 -5.72
CA LEU A 294 -3.20 -7.32 -6.30
C LEU A 294 -2.26 -6.37 -7.03
N GLN A 295 -1.00 -6.76 -7.15
CA GLN A 295 -0.02 -6.06 -7.97
C GLN A 295 0.54 -6.98 -9.06
N THR A 296 0.90 -6.41 -10.21
CA THR A 296 1.56 -7.14 -11.30
C THR A 296 2.55 -6.24 -12.02
N ASP A 297 3.67 -6.81 -12.49
CA ASP A 297 4.61 -6.12 -13.38
C ASP A 297 4.34 -6.43 -14.88
N GLY A 298 3.30 -7.22 -15.17
CA GLY A 298 2.96 -7.68 -16.52
C GLY A 298 3.66 -8.98 -16.93
N THR A 299 4.46 -9.56 -16.04
CA THR A 299 5.09 -10.87 -16.19
C THR A 299 4.62 -11.82 -15.10
N ASP A 300 4.66 -11.36 -13.87
CA ASP A 300 4.17 -12.04 -12.68
C ASP A 300 3.16 -11.16 -11.95
N ALA A 301 2.35 -11.77 -11.08
CA ALA A 301 1.36 -11.08 -10.27
C ALA A 301 1.29 -11.67 -8.87
N ASP A 302 0.74 -10.89 -7.94
CA ASP A 302 0.25 -11.43 -6.69
C ASP A 302 -0.87 -12.44 -6.98
N LEU A 303 -0.88 -13.54 -6.25
CA LEU A 303 -1.81 -14.65 -6.44
C LEU A 303 -2.68 -14.86 -5.21
N LEU A 304 -3.99 -14.81 -5.41
CA LEU A 304 -4.97 -15.31 -4.45
C LEU A 304 -5.23 -16.78 -4.76
N LYS A 305 -4.76 -17.70 -3.91
CA LYS A 305 -5.03 -19.13 -4.04
C LYS A 305 -6.10 -19.57 -3.04
N ILE A 306 -7.17 -20.24 -3.52
CA ILE A 306 -8.25 -20.76 -2.70
C ILE A 306 -8.29 -22.27 -2.86
N THR A 307 -8.28 -23.01 -1.74
CA THR A 307 -8.11 -24.48 -1.77
C THR A 307 -9.33 -25.26 -1.25
N GLY A 308 -10.26 -24.64 -0.55
CA GLY A 308 -11.46 -25.29 0.00
C GLY A 308 -12.74 -24.78 -0.66
N SER A 309 -13.27 -23.63 -0.20
CA SER A 309 -14.48 -23.04 -0.78
C SER A 309 -14.34 -21.55 -1.05
N ALA A 310 -15.05 -21.08 -2.08
CA ALA A 310 -15.15 -19.66 -2.39
C ALA A 310 -16.60 -19.28 -2.72
N ASP A 311 -17.15 -18.29 -2.02
CA ASP A 311 -18.52 -17.84 -2.22
C ASP A 311 -18.64 -16.31 -2.20
N GLY A 312 -19.60 -15.81 -3.00
CA GLY A 312 -19.95 -14.39 -3.08
C GLY A 312 -19.24 -13.62 -4.19
N MET A 313 -19.41 -12.29 -4.20
CA MET A 313 -18.85 -11.42 -5.22
C MET A 313 -17.59 -10.72 -4.71
N ILE A 314 -16.52 -10.80 -5.46
CA ILE A 314 -15.21 -10.24 -5.11
C ILE A 314 -14.73 -9.34 -6.24
N THR A 315 -14.37 -8.12 -5.92
CA THR A 315 -13.77 -7.17 -6.85
C THR A 315 -12.26 -7.27 -6.77
N ILE A 316 -11.61 -7.58 -7.88
CA ILE A 316 -10.15 -7.59 -8.02
C ILE A 316 -9.69 -6.19 -8.43
N ASP A 317 -8.93 -5.50 -7.60
CA ASP A 317 -8.30 -4.20 -7.86
C ASP A 317 -6.82 -4.42 -8.16
N VAL A 318 -6.43 -4.33 -9.43
CA VAL A 318 -5.06 -4.62 -9.89
C VAL A 318 -4.26 -3.33 -10.01
N ARG A 319 -3.06 -3.34 -9.45
CA ARG A 319 -2.08 -2.25 -9.54
C ARG A 319 -0.91 -2.67 -10.42
N ALA A 320 -0.68 -1.92 -11.50
CA ALA A 320 0.48 -2.16 -12.36
C ALA A 320 1.75 -1.61 -11.70
N ALA A 321 2.77 -2.47 -11.54
CA ALA A 321 4.09 -2.14 -10.98
C ALA A 321 5.18 -1.99 -12.05
N GLY A 322 4.91 -2.41 -13.28
CA GLY A 322 5.85 -2.41 -14.40
C GLY A 322 5.30 -1.74 -15.64
N SER A 323 6.18 -1.46 -16.60
CA SER A 323 5.83 -0.79 -17.86
C SER A 323 5.89 -1.70 -19.09
N ASN A 324 6.46 -2.90 -19.00
CA ASN A 324 6.70 -3.78 -20.15
C ASN A 324 6.16 -5.18 -19.91
N PRO A 325 4.86 -5.42 -20.11
CA PRO A 325 4.28 -6.75 -19.97
C PRO A 325 4.88 -7.69 -21.01
N THR A 326 5.27 -8.89 -20.56
CA THR A 326 5.80 -9.95 -21.44
C THR A 326 4.79 -11.05 -21.69
N LYS A 327 3.76 -11.17 -20.85
CA LYS A 327 2.73 -12.20 -20.95
C LYS A 327 1.41 -11.63 -21.44
N LYS A 328 0.71 -12.37 -22.28
CA LYS A 328 -0.67 -12.07 -22.69
C LYS A 328 -1.70 -12.52 -21.68
N GLU A 329 -1.30 -13.44 -20.81
CA GLU A 329 -2.15 -14.08 -19.81
C GLU A 329 -1.36 -14.22 -18.50
N ILE A 330 -1.92 -13.70 -17.40
CA ILE A 330 -1.29 -13.65 -16.08
C ILE A 330 -2.32 -14.15 -15.07
N GLU A 331 -2.02 -15.24 -14.39
CA GLU A 331 -2.88 -15.78 -13.33
C GLU A 331 -2.90 -14.85 -12.11
N VAL A 332 -4.09 -14.57 -11.59
CA VAL A 332 -4.29 -13.69 -10.42
C VAL A 332 -5.17 -14.31 -9.34
N VAL A 333 -6.03 -15.27 -9.71
CA VAL A 333 -6.80 -16.07 -8.75
C VAL A 333 -6.76 -17.54 -9.18
N ASN A 334 -6.36 -18.39 -8.25
CA ASN A 334 -6.37 -19.84 -8.43
C ASN A 334 -7.47 -20.45 -7.57
N THR A 335 -8.41 -21.11 -8.24
CA THR A 335 -9.55 -21.80 -7.61
C THR A 335 -9.70 -23.23 -8.09
N GLU A 336 -8.63 -23.81 -8.68
CA GLU A 336 -8.65 -25.17 -9.26
C GLU A 336 -9.11 -26.24 -8.25
N GLU A 337 -8.72 -26.08 -6.98
CA GLU A 337 -9.08 -27.01 -5.91
C GLU A 337 -10.33 -26.58 -5.12
N ALA A 338 -10.86 -25.38 -5.39
CA ALA A 338 -11.95 -24.81 -4.61
C ALA A 338 -13.32 -25.23 -5.12
N SER A 339 -14.27 -25.36 -4.18
CA SER A 339 -15.70 -25.47 -4.45
C SER A 339 -16.40 -24.12 -4.24
N GLY A 340 -17.68 -23.99 -4.60
CA GLY A 340 -18.48 -22.80 -4.34
C GLY A 340 -18.80 -21.99 -5.60
N ASN A 341 -19.37 -20.80 -5.42
CA ASN A 341 -19.91 -19.96 -6.48
C ASN A 341 -19.38 -18.53 -6.44
N ALA A 342 -18.11 -18.35 -6.13
CA ALA A 342 -17.52 -17.02 -6.12
C ALA A 342 -17.45 -16.42 -7.53
N GLU A 343 -17.87 -15.18 -7.66
CA GLU A 343 -17.69 -14.37 -8.87
C GLU A 343 -16.59 -13.32 -8.64
N PHE A 344 -15.59 -13.32 -9.52
CA PHE A 344 -14.54 -12.31 -9.52
C PHE A 344 -14.78 -11.29 -10.63
N LYS A 345 -14.66 -10.00 -10.32
CA LYS A 345 -14.82 -8.90 -11.28
C LYS A 345 -13.62 -7.96 -11.17
N LEU A 346 -13.13 -7.50 -12.29
CA LEU A 346 -12.05 -6.51 -12.32
C LEU A 346 -12.61 -5.10 -12.02
N ALA A 347 -11.99 -4.39 -11.11
CA ALA A 347 -12.30 -3.00 -10.83
C ALA A 347 -12.14 -2.17 -12.12
N GLY A 348 -13.16 -1.38 -12.48
CA GLY A 348 -13.15 -0.61 -13.73
C GLY A 348 -13.27 -1.44 -15.02
N GLY A 349 -13.39 -2.77 -14.95
CA GLY A 349 -13.55 -3.69 -16.07
C GLY A 349 -12.29 -3.98 -16.87
N LYS A 350 -11.33 -3.04 -16.94
CA LYS A 350 -10.02 -3.20 -17.57
C LYS A 350 -8.93 -2.54 -16.73
N VAL A 351 -7.71 -3.04 -16.87
CA VAL A 351 -6.51 -2.45 -16.26
C VAL A 351 -5.43 -2.23 -17.31
N ASP A 352 -4.77 -1.09 -17.24
CA ASP A 352 -3.64 -0.73 -18.11
C ASP A 352 -2.35 -1.29 -17.53
N ILE A 353 -1.68 -2.20 -18.25
CA ILE A 353 -0.37 -2.73 -17.88
C ILE A 353 0.58 -2.42 -19.05
N GLY A 354 1.54 -1.52 -18.82
CA GLY A 354 2.41 -1.00 -19.88
C GLY A 354 1.60 -0.36 -21.01
N ALA A 355 1.80 -0.84 -22.24
CA ALA A 355 1.10 -0.34 -23.43
C ALA A 355 -0.24 -1.03 -23.72
N HIS A 356 -0.63 -2.06 -22.96
CA HIS A 356 -1.78 -2.89 -23.27
C HIS A 356 -2.88 -2.84 -22.21
N GLU A 357 -4.13 -2.97 -22.66
CA GLU A 357 -5.29 -3.14 -21.79
C GLU A 357 -5.50 -4.64 -21.51
N TYR A 358 -5.73 -4.97 -20.22
CA TYR A 358 -6.04 -6.32 -19.77
C TYR A 358 -7.44 -6.36 -19.16
N GLY A 359 -8.18 -7.42 -19.46
CA GLY A 359 -9.45 -7.78 -18.83
C GLY A 359 -9.28 -9.00 -17.93
N LEU A 360 -10.19 -9.21 -16.99
CA LEU A 360 -10.24 -10.43 -16.18
C LEU A 360 -11.08 -11.48 -16.92
N THR A 361 -10.54 -12.70 -17.06
CA THR A 361 -11.18 -13.81 -17.78
C THR A 361 -11.09 -15.07 -16.92
N HIS A 362 -12.19 -15.81 -16.85
CA HIS A 362 -12.25 -17.14 -16.24
C HIS A 362 -11.71 -18.18 -17.23
N GLY A 363 -10.72 -18.97 -16.81
CA GLY A 363 -10.12 -20.03 -17.60
C GLY A 363 -10.95 -21.32 -17.61
N GLU A 364 -10.57 -22.27 -18.46
CA GLU A 364 -11.18 -23.61 -18.50
C GLU A 364 -10.78 -24.48 -17.29
N ASP A 365 -9.68 -24.12 -16.64
CA ASP A 365 -9.12 -24.73 -15.43
C ASP A 365 -9.69 -24.17 -14.12
N ALA A 366 -10.79 -23.43 -14.21
CA ALA A 366 -11.44 -22.72 -13.11
C ALA A 366 -10.65 -21.55 -12.51
N ASN A 367 -9.45 -21.22 -13.01
CA ASN A 367 -8.65 -20.09 -12.54
C ASN A 367 -9.00 -18.78 -13.25
N TRP A 368 -8.58 -17.66 -12.70
CA TRP A 368 -8.85 -16.34 -13.25
C TRP A 368 -7.56 -15.63 -13.66
N TYR A 369 -7.60 -15.10 -14.88
CA TYR A 369 -6.45 -14.52 -15.56
C TYR A 369 -6.69 -13.09 -15.98
N LEU A 370 -5.68 -12.25 -15.83
CA LEU A 370 -5.60 -11.01 -16.60
C LEU A 370 -5.18 -11.35 -18.02
N LYS A 371 -6.01 -11.03 -19.01
CA LYS A 371 -5.78 -11.39 -20.41
C LYS A 371 -5.90 -10.18 -21.32
N THR A 372 -5.01 -10.12 -22.32
CA THR A 372 -5.05 -9.11 -23.37
C THR A 372 -5.10 -9.74 -24.75
N GLU A 373 -5.96 -9.21 -25.61
CA GLU A 373 -5.97 -9.50 -27.05
C GLU A 373 -4.96 -8.64 -27.83
N GLY A 374 -4.12 -7.86 -27.15
CA GLY A 374 -3.15 -6.94 -27.72
C GLY A 374 -3.73 -5.53 -27.95
N GLU A 375 -4.86 -5.20 -27.33
CA GLU A 375 -5.40 -3.85 -27.37
C GLU A 375 -4.47 -2.87 -26.64
N LEU A 376 -4.18 -1.77 -27.33
CA LEU A 376 -3.35 -0.72 -26.76
C LEU A 376 -4.15 0.14 -25.77
N THR A 377 -3.49 0.61 -24.73
CA THR A 377 -4.05 1.63 -23.83
C THR A 377 -4.31 2.94 -24.57
N LYS A 378 -5.15 3.81 -24.02
CA LYS A 378 -5.40 5.13 -24.60
C LYS A 378 -4.13 5.94 -24.77
N THR A 379 -3.21 5.86 -23.81
CA THR A 379 -1.91 6.53 -23.86
C THR A 379 -1.03 5.95 -24.97
N ALA A 380 -0.94 4.64 -25.08
CA ALA A 380 -0.13 3.98 -26.12
C ALA A 380 -0.64 4.29 -27.53
N LYS A 381 -1.96 4.29 -27.74
CA LYS A 381 -2.60 4.71 -28.99
C LYS A 381 -2.25 6.15 -29.36
N SER A 382 -2.24 7.04 -28.37
CA SER A 382 -1.87 8.43 -28.59
C SER A 382 -0.41 8.58 -29.02
N VAL A 383 0.48 7.83 -28.40
CA VAL A 383 1.92 7.81 -28.77
C VAL A 383 2.13 7.21 -30.16
N GLU A 384 1.43 6.13 -30.52
CA GLU A 384 1.50 5.50 -31.85
C GLU A 384 1.12 6.47 -32.97
N THR A 385 0.17 7.39 -32.75
CA THR A 385 -0.26 8.38 -33.76
C THR A 385 0.68 9.58 -33.90
N MET A 386 1.57 9.84 -32.94
CA MET A 386 2.42 11.03 -32.95
C MET A 386 3.31 11.16 -34.20
N PRO A 387 4.01 10.12 -34.71
CA PRO A 387 4.84 10.24 -35.91
C PRO A 387 4.04 10.65 -37.15
N ALA A 388 2.87 10.03 -37.37
CA ALA A 388 2.00 10.37 -38.51
C ALA A 388 1.41 11.77 -38.37
N LEU A 389 1.10 12.19 -37.16
CA LEU A 389 0.62 13.55 -36.86
C LEU A 389 1.70 14.59 -37.15
N HIS A 390 2.94 14.38 -36.68
CA HIS A 390 4.07 15.25 -36.93
C HIS A 390 4.36 15.39 -38.42
N LEU A 391 4.41 14.28 -39.16
CA LEU A 391 4.59 14.28 -40.60
C LEU A 391 3.47 15.03 -41.32
N SER A 392 2.23 14.90 -40.88
CA SER A 392 1.08 15.61 -41.43
C SER A 392 1.17 17.13 -41.22
N ILE A 393 1.64 17.59 -40.05
CA ILE A 393 1.85 19.00 -39.75
C ILE A 393 2.98 19.57 -40.64
N VAL A 394 4.09 18.88 -40.77
CA VAL A 394 5.22 19.27 -41.62
C VAL A 394 4.79 19.36 -43.08
N ASN A 395 4.11 18.33 -43.61
CA ASN A 395 3.57 18.34 -44.99
C ASN A 395 2.57 19.48 -45.24
N ALA A 396 1.70 19.75 -44.25
CA ALA A 396 0.76 20.86 -44.36
C ALA A 396 1.45 22.21 -44.43
N GLY A 397 2.55 22.39 -43.67
CA GLY A 397 3.38 23.62 -43.76
C GLY A 397 4.15 23.74 -45.07
N MET A 398 4.69 22.64 -45.61
CA MET A 398 5.43 22.65 -46.86
C MET A 398 4.55 22.99 -48.10
N ASN A 399 3.35 22.44 -48.15
CA ASN A 399 2.47 22.65 -49.32
C ASN A 399 1.96 24.08 -49.50
N GLU A 400 2.15 24.99 -48.57
CA GLU A 400 1.75 26.39 -48.68
C GLU A 400 2.71 27.25 -49.49
N LEU A 401 3.94 26.79 -49.77
CA LEU A 401 4.89 27.57 -50.54
C LEU A 401 4.45 27.78 -52.01
N ARG A 402 3.73 26.81 -52.60
CA ARG A 402 3.24 26.92 -53.97
C ARG A 402 2.34 28.14 -54.23
N LYS A 403 1.62 28.65 -53.22
CA LYS A 403 0.75 29.82 -53.34
C LYS A 403 1.51 31.14 -53.51
N ARG A 404 2.77 31.19 -53.03
CA ARG A 404 3.59 32.39 -53.16
C ARG A 404 4.07 32.69 -54.59
N LEU A 405 4.29 31.65 -55.38
CA LEU A 405 4.73 31.79 -56.75
C LEU A 405 3.74 32.59 -57.62
N GLY A 406 2.45 32.60 -57.28
CA GLY A 406 1.45 33.46 -57.88
C GLY A 406 1.73 34.94 -57.64
N ASP A 407 2.14 35.30 -56.41
CA ASP A 407 2.39 36.67 -56.00
C ASP A 407 3.67 37.24 -56.64
N LEU A 408 4.73 36.41 -56.76
CA LEU A 408 5.97 36.80 -57.45
C LEU A 408 5.79 37.07 -58.97
N ARG A 409 4.82 36.41 -59.59
CA ARG A 409 4.47 36.57 -61.01
C ARG A 409 3.57 37.77 -61.28
N SER A 410 2.80 38.19 -60.26
CA SER A 410 1.88 39.31 -60.37
C SER A 410 2.41 40.63 -59.80
N GLY A 411 3.52 40.60 -59.06
CA GLY A 411 4.17 41.74 -58.47
C GLY A 411 5.04 42.51 -59.47
N ASN A 412 5.64 43.63 -59.00
CA ASN A 412 6.58 44.42 -59.80
C ASN A 412 7.84 43.59 -60.11
N PRO A 413 8.10 43.17 -61.34
CA PRO A 413 9.22 42.30 -61.68
C PRO A 413 10.59 42.97 -61.49
N ASP A 414 10.65 44.31 -61.37
CA ASP A 414 11.90 45.08 -61.22
C ASP A 414 12.27 45.37 -59.76
N ALA A 415 11.49 44.95 -58.80
CA ALA A 415 11.76 45.17 -57.39
C ALA A 415 13.03 44.37 -56.94
N PRO A 416 14.06 45.05 -56.36
CA PRO A 416 15.31 44.38 -55.97
C PRO A 416 15.20 43.55 -54.68
N ALA A 417 14.15 43.74 -53.89
CA ALA A 417 13.89 43.02 -52.64
C ALA A 417 12.37 42.96 -52.36
N GLY A 418 11.95 41.92 -51.71
CA GLY A 418 10.57 41.69 -51.32
C GLY A 418 10.42 41.30 -49.86
N VAL A 419 9.27 41.67 -49.25
CA VAL A 419 8.83 41.21 -47.95
C VAL A 419 7.42 40.62 -48.10
N TRP A 420 7.18 39.49 -47.46
CA TRP A 420 5.86 38.86 -47.51
C TRP A 420 5.48 38.30 -46.16
N VAL A 421 4.19 38.31 -45.90
CA VAL A 421 3.58 37.67 -44.72
C VAL A 421 2.30 36.96 -45.17
N ARG A 422 2.03 35.80 -44.62
CA ARG A 422 0.78 35.06 -44.87
C ARG A 422 0.30 34.33 -43.64
N GLY A 423 -1.02 34.19 -43.52
CA GLY A 423 -1.69 33.33 -42.56
C GLY A 423 -2.50 32.27 -43.29
N TYR A 424 -2.63 31.11 -42.72
CA TYR A 424 -3.44 30.03 -43.25
C TYR A 424 -4.01 29.17 -42.16
N GLY A 425 -5.18 28.56 -42.44
CA GLY A 425 -5.81 27.59 -41.56
C GLY A 425 -6.10 26.29 -42.30
N LYS A 426 -5.88 25.17 -41.66
CA LYS A 426 -6.16 23.86 -42.24
C LYS A 426 -6.80 22.96 -41.22
N ARG A 427 -7.74 22.13 -41.69
CA ARG A 427 -8.27 21.00 -40.94
C ARG A 427 -7.67 19.73 -41.54
N LEU A 428 -6.94 18.99 -40.73
CA LEU A 428 -6.28 17.74 -41.12
C LEU A 428 -6.99 16.55 -40.50
N ARG A 429 -7.02 15.44 -41.24
CA ARG A 429 -7.44 14.14 -40.75
C ARG A 429 -6.35 13.14 -41.08
N VAL A 430 -5.87 12.48 -40.11
CA VAL A 430 -4.92 11.37 -40.23
C VAL A 430 -5.72 10.08 -40.11
N HIS A 431 -5.59 9.21 -41.13
CA HIS A 431 -6.27 7.92 -41.16
C HIS A 431 -5.19 6.86 -41.12
N GLU A 432 -4.89 6.39 -39.93
CA GLU A 432 -4.03 5.28 -39.64
C GLU A 432 -4.84 4.23 -38.85
N ARG A 433 -4.20 3.23 -38.29
CA ARG A 433 -4.84 2.26 -37.38
C ARG A 433 -5.57 2.96 -36.23
N THR A 434 -5.01 4.10 -35.78
CA THR A 434 -5.63 5.10 -34.90
C THR A 434 -5.80 6.39 -35.71
N GLY A 435 -7.01 6.94 -35.76
CA GLY A 435 -7.29 8.18 -36.49
C GLY A 435 -7.06 9.43 -35.64
N ALA A 436 -6.62 10.54 -36.27
CA ALA A 436 -6.54 11.82 -35.59
C ALA A 436 -7.20 12.94 -36.41
N ARG A 437 -7.75 13.94 -35.72
CA ARG A 437 -8.25 15.19 -36.29
C ARG A 437 -7.57 16.35 -35.58
N LEU A 438 -7.18 17.36 -36.36
CA LEU A 438 -6.62 18.58 -35.82
C LEU A 438 -6.99 19.81 -36.67
N ASN A 439 -7.09 20.96 -36.02
CA ASN A 439 -7.21 22.26 -36.65
C ASN A 439 -5.84 22.96 -36.50
N MET A 440 -5.24 23.31 -37.64
CA MET A 440 -3.95 23.95 -37.67
C MET A 440 -4.11 25.41 -38.14
N LEU A 441 -3.44 26.32 -37.44
CA LEU A 441 -3.26 27.72 -37.86
C LEU A 441 -1.77 27.96 -38.03
N GLY A 442 -1.41 28.59 -39.14
CA GLY A 442 -0.04 28.97 -39.45
C GLY A 442 0.08 30.42 -39.83
N MET A 443 1.19 31.05 -39.43
CA MET A 443 1.61 32.34 -39.88
C MET A 443 3.10 32.28 -40.27
N GLU A 444 3.42 32.73 -41.45
CA GLU A 444 4.79 32.72 -41.98
C GLU A 444 5.09 34.05 -42.66
N GLY A 445 6.36 34.44 -42.60
CA GLY A 445 6.85 35.63 -43.31
C GLY A 445 8.30 35.44 -43.77
N GLY A 446 8.66 36.17 -44.76
CA GLY A 446 10.04 36.11 -45.28
C GLY A 446 10.44 37.39 -45.99
N ILE A 447 11.73 37.49 -46.19
CA ILE A 447 12.38 38.55 -46.99
C ILE A 447 13.25 37.92 -48.07
N ASP A 448 13.28 38.50 -49.22
CA ASP A 448 14.15 38.05 -50.33
C ASP A 448 14.80 39.22 -51.09
N ALA A 449 15.89 38.89 -51.76
CA ALA A 449 16.56 39.77 -52.71
C ALA A 449 16.59 39.10 -54.08
N ALA A 450 16.45 39.88 -55.12
CA ALA A 450 16.50 39.44 -56.50
C ALA A 450 17.81 39.83 -57.15
N ALA A 451 18.38 38.88 -57.88
CA ALA A 451 19.58 39.10 -58.69
C ALA A 451 19.46 38.43 -60.06
N GLU A 452 20.06 38.96 -61.07
CA GLU A 452 20.18 38.33 -62.38
C GLU A 452 21.28 37.27 -62.34
N LEU A 453 20.89 36.00 -62.31
CA LEU A 453 21.80 34.86 -62.24
C LEU A 453 21.34 33.77 -63.22
N PHE A 454 22.30 33.08 -63.85
CA PHE A 454 22.01 31.92 -64.75
C PHE A 454 21.06 32.20 -65.90
N GLY A 455 21.08 33.40 -66.49
CA GLY A 455 20.18 33.77 -67.59
C GLY A 455 18.71 33.92 -67.21
N GLY A 456 18.47 34.27 -65.98
CA GLY A 456 17.15 34.52 -65.41
C GLY A 456 17.19 35.28 -64.11
N ARG A 457 16.04 35.68 -63.62
CA ARG A 457 15.89 36.37 -62.35
C ARG A 457 15.81 35.38 -61.21
N THR A 458 16.75 35.48 -60.26
CA THR A 458 16.81 34.59 -59.12
C THR A 458 16.46 35.35 -57.83
N TYR A 459 15.51 34.87 -57.09
CA TYR A 459 15.12 35.36 -55.76
C TYR A 459 15.72 34.44 -54.70
N LEU A 460 16.51 35.00 -53.79
CA LEU A 460 17.08 34.29 -52.64
C LEU A 460 16.48 34.87 -51.35
N GLY A 461 15.94 34.03 -50.48
CA GLY A 461 15.25 34.52 -49.30
C GLY A 461 15.36 33.63 -48.10
N VAL A 462 15.10 34.25 -46.95
CA VAL A 462 14.93 33.59 -45.67
C VAL A 462 13.48 33.73 -45.21
N MET A 463 13.02 32.75 -44.49
CA MET A 463 11.67 32.73 -43.94
C MET A 463 11.63 32.21 -42.52
N GLY A 464 10.65 32.69 -41.78
CA GLY A 464 10.30 32.17 -40.45
C GLY A 464 8.80 32.14 -40.25
N GLY A 465 8.36 31.33 -39.33
CA GLY A 465 6.94 31.22 -39.07
C GLY A 465 6.62 30.39 -37.82
N TYR A 466 5.34 30.28 -37.59
CA TYR A 466 4.82 29.54 -36.46
C TYR A 466 3.52 28.82 -36.85
N LEU A 467 3.48 27.52 -36.58
CA LEU A 467 2.29 26.70 -36.75
C LEU A 467 1.80 26.27 -35.36
N SER A 468 0.51 26.41 -35.16
CA SER A 468 -0.17 25.91 -33.96
C SER A 468 -1.26 24.94 -34.37
N ALA A 469 -1.25 23.77 -33.84
CA ALA A 469 -2.36 22.83 -33.97
C ALA A 469 -3.05 22.70 -32.60
N ASN A 470 -4.28 23.19 -32.57
CA ASN A 470 -5.13 23.12 -31.40
C ASN A 470 -6.22 22.07 -31.61
N ASP A 471 -6.78 21.55 -30.50
CA ASP A 471 -7.86 20.58 -30.52
C ASP A 471 -7.50 19.32 -31.32
N ILE A 472 -6.28 18.82 -31.11
CA ILE A 472 -5.88 17.51 -31.62
C ILE A 472 -6.72 16.48 -30.87
N ARG A 473 -7.44 15.64 -31.62
CA ARG A 473 -8.25 14.55 -31.06
C ARG A 473 -7.86 13.24 -31.71
N VAL A 474 -7.48 12.28 -30.89
CA VAL A 474 -7.16 10.92 -31.33
C VAL A 474 -8.40 10.05 -31.15
N PHE A 475 -8.74 9.25 -32.17
CA PHE A 475 -9.94 8.40 -32.17
C PHE A 475 -9.57 6.96 -32.52
N GLN A 476 -10.14 6.02 -31.81
CA GLN A 476 -10.13 4.62 -32.23
C GLN A 476 -11.52 4.08 -32.55
N SER A 477 -12.54 4.47 -31.79
CA SER A 477 -13.91 3.97 -31.95
C SER A 477 -14.95 5.05 -31.58
N GLY A 478 -15.10 6.09 -32.43
CA GLY A 478 -16.21 7.05 -32.32
C GLY A 478 -16.02 8.22 -31.37
N ALA A 479 -15.63 8.04 -30.12
CA ALA A 479 -15.34 9.11 -29.16
C ALA A 479 -13.83 9.45 -29.12
N PRO A 480 -13.43 10.70 -28.80
CA PRO A 480 -12.00 11.03 -28.69
C PRO A 480 -11.38 10.36 -27.46
N ASP A 481 -10.36 9.54 -27.70
CA ASP A 481 -9.59 8.84 -26.65
C ASP A 481 -8.55 9.74 -25.97
N ALA A 482 -8.00 10.72 -26.73
CA ALA A 482 -7.05 11.69 -26.21
C ALA A 482 -7.20 13.06 -26.89
N LYS A 483 -6.76 14.12 -26.19
CA LYS A 483 -6.70 15.49 -26.70
C LYS A 483 -5.30 16.06 -26.50
N GLY A 484 -4.85 16.89 -27.44
CA GLY A 484 -3.56 17.52 -27.35
C GLY A 484 -3.49 18.83 -28.15
N HIS A 485 -2.33 19.44 -28.12
CA HIS A 485 -1.99 20.61 -28.94
C HIS A 485 -0.50 20.54 -29.32
N THR A 486 -0.14 21.16 -30.44
CA THR A 486 1.26 21.31 -30.82
C THR A 486 1.62 22.75 -31.12
N LYS A 487 2.89 23.08 -30.89
CA LYS A 487 3.52 24.36 -31.24
C LYS A 487 4.74 24.04 -32.09
N THR A 488 4.78 24.64 -33.31
CA THR A 488 5.79 24.28 -34.29
C THR A 488 6.38 25.56 -34.90
N PRO A 489 7.44 26.13 -34.29
CA PRO A 489 8.25 27.14 -34.97
C PRO A 489 8.86 26.57 -36.26
N VAL A 490 8.99 27.39 -37.27
CA VAL A 490 9.64 27.03 -38.53
C VAL A 490 10.58 28.11 -38.99
N ALA A 491 11.74 27.73 -39.53
CA ALA A 491 12.64 28.60 -40.23
C ALA A 491 13.13 27.92 -41.51
N GLY A 492 13.48 28.70 -42.50
CA GLY A 492 13.91 28.14 -43.77
C GLY A 492 14.57 29.13 -44.70
N LEU A 493 15.18 28.57 -45.73
CA LEU A 493 15.77 29.26 -46.86
C LEU A 493 15.02 28.86 -48.13
N TYR A 494 14.96 29.75 -49.06
CA TYR A 494 14.38 29.45 -50.38
C TYR A 494 15.11 30.15 -51.48
N ALA A 495 15.09 29.57 -52.71
CA ALA A 495 15.59 30.12 -53.95
C ALA A 495 14.58 29.87 -55.04
N THR A 496 14.19 30.91 -55.73
CA THR A 496 13.29 30.83 -56.90
C THR A 496 14.00 31.39 -58.12
N TRP A 497 14.15 30.59 -59.17
CA TRP A 497 14.73 30.98 -60.42
C TRP A 497 13.67 31.07 -61.53
N LEU A 498 13.64 32.22 -62.19
CA LEU A 498 12.72 32.55 -63.30
C LEU A 498 13.55 32.84 -64.53
N PRO A 499 13.75 31.91 -65.47
CA PRO A 499 14.51 32.14 -66.68
C PRO A 499 13.77 33.13 -67.60
N HIS A 500 14.54 33.94 -68.32
CA HIS A 500 13.99 34.84 -69.31
C HIS A 500 13.36 34.06 -70.46
N ASN A 501 12.19 34.51 -70.94
CA ASN A 501 11.49 33.92 -72.07
C ASN A 501 11.10 32.43 -71.93
N SER A 502 10.92 31.93 -70.72
CA SER A 502 10.52 30.57 -70.47
C SER A 502 9.29 30.50 -69.55
N PRO A 503 8.36 29.61 -69.79
CA PRO A 503 7.25 29.35 -68.86
C PRO A 503 7.68 28.52 -67.65
N TRP A 504 8.87 27.92 -67.65
CA TRP A 504 9.42 27.11 -66.59
C TRP A 504 10.05 27.95 -65.48
N PHE A 505 10.05 27.44 -64.28
CA PHE A 505 10.74 28.02 -63.14
C PHE A 505 11.22 26.90 -62.25
N VAL A 506 12.22 27.20 -61.39
CA VAL A 506 12.69 26.28 -60.35
C VAL A 506 12.56 26.96 -59.01
N ASP A 507 11.93 26.25 -58.09
CA ASP A 507 11.75 26.68 -56.71
C ASP A 507 12.37 25.65 -55.77
N LEU A 508 13.33 26.05 -55.00
CA LEU A 508 14.03 25.25 -54.01
C LEU A 508 13.75 25.80 -52.62
N THR A 509 13.43 24.95 -51.69
CA THR A 509 13.23 25.36 -50.30
C THR A 509 13.80 24.33 -49.35
N ALA A 510 14.45 24.79 -48.28
CA ALA A 510 14.89 24.02 -47.15
C ALA A 510 14.26 24.61 -45.90
N ARG A 511 13.58 23.79 -45.11
CA ARG A 511 12.88 24.22 -43.88
C ARG A 511 13.22 23.30 -42.73
N HIS A 512 13.31 23.88 -41.57
CA HIS A 512 13.39 23.14 -40.32
C HIS A 512 12.15 23.44 -39.45
N PHE A 513 11.53 22.39 -38.94
CA PHE A 513 10.36 22.44 -38.09
C PHE A 513 10.70 21.91 -36.71
N TRP A 514 10.51 22.72 -35.67
CA TRP A 514 10.63 22.29 -34.28
C TRP A 514 9.24 21.94 -33.77
N VAL A 515 8.88 20.65 -33.83
CA VAL A 515 7.55 20.19 -33.42
C VAL A 515 7.57 19.87 -31.94
N HIS A 516 6.84 20.64 -31.14
CA HIS A 516 6.60 20.43 -29.72
C HIS A 516 5.14 20.01 -29.51
N ALA A 517 4.93 18.80 -28.97
CA ALA A 517 3.61 18.18 -28.71
C ALA A 517 3.38 17.93 -27.22
#